data_d81e08dd3f8d40b5977f3d989379593f
#
_entry.id   d81e08dd3f8d40b5977f3d989379593f
#
_cell.length_a   1.000
_cell.length_b   1.000
_cell.length_c   1.000
_cell.angle_alpha   90.00
_cell.angle_beta   90.00
_cell.angle_gamma   90.00
#
_symmetry.space_group_name_H-M   'P 1'
#
loop_
_entity.id
_entity.type
_entity.pdbx_description
1 polymer ?
#
loop_
_entity_poly.entity_id
_entity_poly.type
_entity_poly.pdbx_seq_one_letter_code
_entity_poly.pdbx_strand_id
1 'polypeptide(L)'
;MPVRGAVAKIPRRSVTARSSRKQSWLPTMNALPCAGFAASSAFAAKLWSPGLKKVATLPKLRKTLVKAEKGDVLELDEMWSYVFQRKNKRWVWLAQCRRTRQIIAYALGDRSEATCALLWKRVPKGYKGATLYSDFWEAYQKVLPDAQHEATGKGAGQTCHIERFNNIIRQRLGRFVRKTLSFSKCDEMHEMCLRLFLHEHNMNCQH
;
A
#
# COMPACT_ATOMS: atom_id res chain seq x y z
N MET A 1 -6.08 14.44 61.84
CA MET A 1 -5.69 15.41 60.80
C MET A 1 -5.07 14.65 59.64
N PRO A 2 -5.71 14.59 58.42
CA PRO A 2 -5.13 13.92 57.28
C PRO A 2 -4.34 14.92 56.40
N VAL A 3 -3.11 14.53 56.08
CA VAL A 3 -2.18 15.29 55.24
C VAL A 3 -2.64 15.13 53.77
N ARG A 4 -2.95 16.24 53.11
CA ARG A 4 -3.28 16.29 51.69
C ARG A 4 -2.01 16.18 50.86
N GLY A 5 -1.83 15.06 50.12
CA GLY A 5 -0.79 14.90 49.13
C GLY A 5 -1.08 15.76 47.89
N ALA A 6 -0.15 16.62 47.53
CA ALA A 6 -0.20 17.44 46.31
C ALA A 6 0.15 16.57 45.12
N VAL A 7 -0.81 16.46 44.16
CA VAL A 7 -0.55 15.82 42.88
C VAL A 7 0.17 16.79 41.96
N ALA A 8 1.41 16.50 41.64
CA ALA A 8 2.23 17.27 40.71
C ALA A 8 1.66 17.15 39.29
N LYS A 9 1.27 18.28 38.67
CA LYS A 9 0.90 18.37 37.26
C LYS A 9 2.12 18.17 36.35
N ILE A 10 2.14 17.08 35.60
CA ILE A 10 3.14 16.85 34.55
C ILE A 10 2.86 17.84 33.40
N PRO A 11 3.85 18.64 32.95
CA PRO A 11 3.67 19.55 31.81
C PRO A 11 3.48 18.76 30.52
N ARG A 12 2.40 19.03 29.79
CA ARG A 12 2.17 18.51 28.44
C ARG A 12 3.24 19.09 27.52
N ARG A 13 4.14 18.24 27.01
CA ARG A 13 5.05 18.60 25.92
C ARG A 13 4.22 19.03 24.70
N SER A 14 4.44 20.24 24.25
CA SER A 14 3.91 20.74 22.98
C SER A 14 4.47 19.89 21.84
N VAL A 15 3.59 19.15 21.17
CA VAL A 15 3.90 18.47 19.91
C VAL A 15 4.01 19.57 18.87
N THR A 16 5.24 19.95 18.52
CA THR A 16 5.52 20.80 17.36
C THR A 16 4.93 20.13 16.13
N ALA A 17 3.94 20.79 15.55
CA ALA A 17 3.30 20.39 14.31
C ALA A 17 4.36 20.32 13.21
N ARG A 18 4.78 19.10 12.84
CA ARG A 18 5.52 18.88 11.58
C ARG A 18 4.63 19.36 10.46
N SER A 19 5.12 20.37 9.74
CA SER A 19 4.52 20.90 8.52
C SER A 19 4.12 19.74 7.59
N SER A 20 2.84 19.40 7.60
CA SER A 20 2.28 18.47 6.64
C SER A 20 2.23 19.20 5.30
N ARG A 21 3.18 18.93 4.41
CA ARG A 21 3.02 19.25 2.99
C ARG A 21 1.69 18.65 2.55
N LYS A 22 0.68 19.49 2.33
CA LYS A 22 -0.67 19.08 1.91
C LYS A 22 -0.54 18.25 0.63
N GLN A 23 -0.87 16.98 0.71
CA GLN A 23 -1.00 16.08 -0.45
C GLN A 23 -2.22 16.54 -1.25
N SER A 24 -2.03 17.54 -2.10
CA SER A 24 -3.12 18.27 -2.78
C SER A 24 -3.94 17.42 -3.75
N TRP A 25 -3.51 16.20 -4.05
CA TRP A 25 -4.16 15.30 -5.01
C TRP A 25 -4.87 14.08 -4.39
N LEU A 26 -4.68 13.77 -3.09
CA LEU A 26 -5.37 12.68 -2.42
C LEU A 26 -6.91 12.76 -2.49
N PRO A 27 -7.54 13.94 -2.28
CA PRO A 27 -8.99 14.09 -2.46
C PRO A 27 -9.44 13.76 -3.88
N THR A 28 -8.62 14.09 -4.88
CA THR A 28 -8.91 13.84 -6.30
C THR A 28 -8.94 12.34 -6.64
N MET A 29 -8.11 11.52 -5.96
CA MET A 29 -8.08 10.07 -6.20
C MET A 29 -9.36 9.37 -5.77
N ASN A 30 -9.94 9.77 -4.63
CA ASN A 30 -11.19 9.18 -4.15
C ASN A 30 -12.41 9.64 -4.95
N ALA A 31 -12.32 10.78 -5.65
CA ALA A 31 -13.40 11.37 -6.44
C ALA A 31 -13.43 10.90 -7.90
N LEU A 32 -12.43 10.10 -8.37
CA LEU A 32 -12.40 9.66 -9.76
C LEU A 32 -13.56 8.69 -10.07
N PRO A 33 -14.43 8.98 -11.07
CA PRO A 33 -15.53 8.11 -11.48
C PRO A 33 -15.04 6.89 -12.26
N CYS A 34 -15.85 5.83 -12.31
CA CYS A 34 -15.56 4.65 -13.11
C CYS A 34 -16.07 4.75 -14.55
N ALA A 35 -15.36 4.14 -15.50
CA ALA A 35 -15.69 4.15 -16.91
C ALA A 35 -17.09 3.62 -17.22
N GLY A 36 -17.54 2.59 -16.53
CA GLY A 36 -18.86 1.97 -16.76
C GLY A 36 -20.08 2.85 -16.46
N PHE A 37 -19.91 3.94 -15.71
CA PHE A 37 -21.01 4.90 -15.44
C PHE A 37 -20.94 6.14 -16.32
N ALA A 38 -19.83 6.34 -17.00
CA ALA A 38 -19.52 7.58 -17.74
C ALA A 38 -19.74 7.50 -19.25
N ALA A 39 -20.12 6.33 -19.78
CA ALA A 39 -20.24 6.13 -21.21
C ALA A 39 -21.34 6.97 -21.89
N SER A 40 -22.19 7.64 -21.12
CA SER A 40 -23.30 8.45 -21.65
C SER A 40 -23.13 9.97 -21.56
N SER A 41 -22.03 10.50 -21.00
CA SER A 41 -21.84 11.94 -20.93
C SER A 41 -20.42 12.40 -21.29
N ALA A 42 -20.34 13.27 -22.30
CA ALA A 42 -19.11 13.96 -22.72
C ALA A 42 -18.45 14.75 -21.57
N PHE A 43 -19.23 15.16 -20.57
CA PHE A 43 -18.78 15.85 -19.38
C PHE A 43 -17.95 14.93 -18.45
N ALA A 44 -18.38 13.69 -18.26
CA ALA A 44 -17.64 12.70 -17.47
C ALA A 44 -16.31 12.31 -18.14
N ALA A 45 -16.29 12.16 -19.45
CA ALA A 45 -15.08 11.91 -20.23
C ALA A 45 -14.05 13.06 -20.10
N LYS A 46 -14.51 14.30 -20.02
CA LYS A 46 -13.66 15.49 -19.88
C LYS A 46 -13.02 15.61 -18.50
N LEU A 47 -13.73 15.23 -17.44
CA LEU A 47 -13.21 15.14 -16.05
C LEU A 47 -12.25 13.96 -15.84
N TRP A 48 -12.41 12.90 -16.62
CA TRP A 48 -11.58 11.69 -16.57
C TRP A 48 -10.20 11.90 -17.19
N SER A 49 -10.13 12.74 -18.20
CA SER A 49 -8.94 12.99 -19.01
C SER A 49 -7.68 13.39 -18.20
N PRO A 50 -7.72 14.32 -17.21
CA PRO A 50 -6.52 14.74 -16.49
C PRO A 50 -5.94 13.65 -15.57
N GLY A 51 -6.81 12.92 -14.87
CA GLY A 51 -6.39 11.86 -13.96
C GLY A 51 -5.80 10.65 -14.69
N LEU A 52 -6.44 10.22 -15.78
CA LEU A 52 -5.94 9.16 -16.65
C LEU A 52 -4.61 9.53 -17.31
N LYS A 53 -4.46 10.74 -17.81
CA LYS A 53 -3.20 11.25 -18.36
C LYS A 53 -2.09 11.20 -17.32
N LYS A 54 -2.37 11.65 -16.09
CA LYS A 54 -1.40 11.63 -14.99
C LYS A 54 -0.93 10.21 -14.65
N VAL A 55 -1.84 9.23 -14.64
CA VAL A 55 -1.47 7.81 -14.38
C VAL A 55 -0.72 7.20 -15.56
N ALA A 56 -1.14 7.50 -16.79
CA ALA A 56 -0.46 7.00 -17.99
C ALA A 56 0.98 7.50 -18.10
N THR A 57 1.26 8.72 -17.62
CA THR A 57 2.60 9.32 -17.60
C THR A 57 3.46 8.87 -16.42
N LEU A 58 2.88 8.19 -15.42
CA LEU A 58 3.66 7.68 -14.29
C LEU A 58 4.69 6.64 -14.75
N PRO A 59 5.96 6.81 -14.39
CA PRO A 59 6.96 5.79 -14.66
C PRO A 59 6.60 4.48 -13.95
N LYS A 60 7.17 3.38 -14.42
CA LYS A 60 7.02 2.08 -13.73
C LYS A 60 7.53 2.23 -12.28
N LEU A 61 6.84 1.61 -11.31
CA LEU A 61 7.18 1.71 -9.88
C LEU A 61 8.67 1.45 -9.61
N ARG A 62 9.28 0.49 -10.34
CA ARG A 62 10.72 0.19 -10.23
C ARG A 62 11.66 1.38 -10.45
N LYS A 63 11.19 2.44 -11.14
CA LYS A 63 12.00 3.65 -11.38
C LYS A 63 12.01 4.60 -10.18
N THR A 64 11.16 4.38 -9.19
CA THR A 64 11.11 5.15 -7.94
C THR A 64 11.95 4.52 -6.82
N LEU A 65 12.55 3.38 -7.07
CA LEU A 65 13.24 2.61 -6.03
C LEU A 65 14.67 3.09 -5.84
N VAL A 66 15.09 3.13 -4.59
CA VAL A 66 16.49 3.23 -4.21
C VAL A 66 17.20 1.94 -4.62
N LYS A 67 18.50 2.00 -4.87
CA LYS A 67 19.31 0.82 -5.21
C LYS A 67 19.26 -0.19 -4.05
N ALA A 68 19.08 -1.47 -4.42
CA ALA A 68 19.13 -2.57 -3.46
C ALA A 68 20.54 -2.72 -2.88
N GLU A 69 20.62 -3.08 -1.61
CA GLU A 69 21.86 -3.35 -0.89
C GLU A 69 21.91 -4.81 -0.41
N LYS A 70 23.14 -5.31 -0.20
CA LYS A 70 23.34 -6.63 0.38
C LYS A 70 22.82 -6.62 1.82
N GLY A 71 21.96 -7.59 2.16
CA GLY A 71 21.33 -7.66 3.48
C GLY A 71 19.98 -6.92 3.57
N ASP A 72 19.48 -6.37 2.47
CA ASP A 72 18.10 -5.86 2.46
C ASP A 72 17.11 -6.97 2.85
N VAL A 73 16.07 -6.57 3.57
CA VAL A 73 14.97 -7.42 4.02
C VAL A 73 13.69 -6.94 3.36
N LEU A 74 12.92 -7.85 2.80
CA LEU A 74 11.59 -7.59 2.27
C LEU A 74 10.52 -8.18 3.21
N GLU A 75 9.56 -7.36 3.56
CA GLU A 75 8.34 -7.77 4.26
C GLU A 75 7.22 -7.91 3.24
N LEU A 76 6.54 -9.06 3.27
CA LEU A 76 5.43 -9.37 2.37
C LEU A 76 4.14 -9.55 3.19
N ASP A 77 3.07 -8.95 2.70
CA ASP A 77 1.73 -9.12 3.29
C ASP A 77 0.66 -8.85 2.23
N GLU A 78 -0.54 -9.35 2.46
CA GLU A 78 -1.67 -9.07 1.60
C GLU A 78 -2.84 -8.47 2.36
N MET A 79 -3.53 -7.56 1.71
CA MET A 79 -4.76 -6.97 2.21
C MET A 79 -5.88 -7.09 1.18
N TRP A 80 -7.11 -7.26 1.62
CA TRP A 80 -8.24 -7.28 0.71
C TRP A 80 -9.04 -5.98 0.75
N SER A 81 -9.58 -5.65 -0.39
CA SER A 81 -10.61 -4.65 -0.64
C SER A 81 -11.64 -5.24 -1.59
N TYR A 82 -12.48 -4.42 -2.22
CA TYR A 82 -13.48 -4.92 -3.16
C TYR A 82 -13.78 -3.89 -4.26
N VAL A 83 -14.31 -4.39 -5.35
CA VAL A 83 -14.74 -3.60 -6.49
C VAL A 83 -16.23 -3.82 -6.72
N PHE A 84 -17.00 -2.73 -6.83
CA PHE A 84 -18.44 -2.67 -7.04
C PHE A 84 -19.26 -3.27 -5.88
N GLN A 85 -19.04 -4.51 -5.50
CA GLN A 85 -19.77 -5.23 -4.45
C GLN A 85 -18.78 -5.96 -3.54
N ARG A 86 -19.11 -6.08 -2.23
CA ARG A 86 -18.26 -6.74 -1.23
C ARG A 86 -17.89 -8.20 -1.56
N LYS A 87 -18.74 -8.91 -2.30
CA LYS A 87 -18.45 -10.26 -2.78
C LYS A 87 -17.30 -10.28 -3.79
N ASN A 88 -17.09 -9.20 -4.54
CA ASN A 88 -16.03 -9.08 -5.52
C ASN A 88 -14.73 -8.63 -4.83
N LYS A 89 -14.15 -9.48 -4.01
CA LYS A 89 -12.88 -9.21 -3.31
C LYS A 89 -11.74 -9.06 -4.29
N ARG A 90 -10.86 -8.11 -4.01
CA ARG A 90 -9.56 -7.92 -4.66
C ARG A 90 -8.49 -7.90 -3.60
N TRP A 91 -7.51 -8.77 -3.75
CA TRP A 91 -6.36 -8.84 -2.87
C TRP A 91 -5.22 -8.01 -3.43
N VAL A 92 -4.66 -7.20 -2.57
CA VAL A 92 -3.47 -6.39 -2.83
C VAL A 92 -2.32 -7.06 -2.13
N TRP A 93 -1.40 -7.59 -2.90
CA TRP A 93 -0.17 -8.20 -2.42
C TRP A 93 0.94 -7.17 -2.51
N LEU A 94 1.70 -6.99 -1.46
CA LEU A 94 2.75 -5.99 -1.36
C LEU A 94 4.07 -6.61 -0.90
N ALA A 95 5.16 -6.08 -1.40
CA ALA A 95 6.51 -6.35 -0.92
C ALA A 95 7.17 -5.01 -0.56
N GLN A 96 7.54 -4.81 0.70
CA GLN A 96 8.15 -3.59 1.22
C GLN A 96 9.59 -3.87 1.66
N CYS A 97 10.52 -3.00 1.28
CA CYS A 97 11.87 -3.04 1.83
C CYS A 97 11.89 -2.44 3.23
N ARG A 98 12.42 -3.19 4.19
CA ARG A 98 12.51 -2.77 5.59
C ARG A 98 13.39 -1.54 5.78
N ARG A 99 14.53 -1.47 5.08
CA ARG A 99 15.48 -0.36 5.19
C ARG A 99 14.92 0.93 4.61
N THR A 100 14.45 0.89 3.35
CA THR A 100 14.01 2.10 2.64
C THR A 100 12.55 2.46 2.85
N ARG A 101 11.74 1.55 3.41
CA ARG A 101 10.27 1.66 3.54
C ARG A 101 9.53 1.74 2.22
N GLN A 102 10.23 1.65 1.10
CA GLN A 102 9.62 1.68 -0.23
C GLN A 102 8.87 0.39 -0.53
N ILE A 103 7.80 0.49 -1.29
CA ILE A 103 7.12 -0.66 -1.86
C ILE A 103 7.86 -1.07 -3.13
N ILE A 104 8.48 -2.24 -3.06
CA ILE A 104 9.34 -2.78 -4.11
C ILE A 104 8.52 -3.35 -5.26
N ALA A 105 7.43 -4.04 -4.91
CA ALA A 105 6.50 -4.62 -5.87
C ALA A 105 5.09 -4.70 -5.28
N TYR A 106 4.09 -4.76 -6.16
CA TYR A 106 2.71 -5.08 -5.80
C TYR A 106 2.07 -5.95 -6.88
N ALA A 107 1.04 -6.70 -6.47
CA ALA A 107 0.15 -7.42 -7.37
C ALA A 107 -1.31 -7.25 -6.91
N LEU A 108 -2.22 -7.19 -7.87
CA LEU A 108 -3.67 -7.18 -7.64
C LEU A 108 -4.25 -8.46 -8.26
N GLY A 109 -5.13 -9.11 -7.51
CA GLY A 109 -5.78 -10.33 -7.97
C GLY A 109 -6.62 -10.98 -6.87
N ASP A 110 -6.58 -12.29 -6.82
CA ASP A 110 -7.15 -13.11 -5.78
C ASP A 110 -6.10 -13.47 -4.69
N ARG A 111 -6.46 -14.36 -3.77
CA ARG A 111 -5.55 -14.84 -2.72
C ARG A 111 -4.88 -16.16 -3.12
N SER A 112 -4.53 -16.33 -4.39
CA SER A 112 -3.96 -17.55 -4.95
C SER A 112 -2.43 -17.49 -5.06
N GLU A 113 -1.84 -18.67 -5.27
CA GLU A 113 -0.43 -18.84 -5.60
C GLU A 113 -0.05 -18.11 -6.89
N ALA A 114 -0.96 -18.03 -7.88
CA ALA A 114 -0.73 -17.33 -9.14
C ALA A 114 -0.51 -15.82 -8.91
N THR A 115 -1.27 -15.20 -8.01
CA THR A 115 -1.10 -13.79 -7.68
C THR A 115 0.18 -13.56 -6.86
N CYS A 116 0.54 -14.48 -5.96
CA CYS A 116 1.81 -14.47 -5.25
C CYS A 116 3.00 -14.58 -6.22
N ALA A 117 2.92 -15.50 -7.19
CA ALA A 117 3.94 -15.65 -8.23
C ALA A 117 4.08 -14.39 -9.10
N LEU A 118 2.96 -13.71 -9.40
CA LEU A 118 2.97 -12.43 -10.09
C LEU A 118 3.67 -11.34 -9.26
N LEU A 119 3.42 -11.27 -7.95
CA LEU A 119 4.15 -10.37 -7.05
C LEU A 119 5.64 -10.66 -7.11
N TRP A 120 6.04 -11.92 -6.90
CA TRP A 120 7.44 -12.32 -6.93
C TRP A 120 8.12 -12.01 -8.27
N LYS A 121 7.45 -12.25 -9.39
CA LYS A 121 7.95 -11.90 -10.74
C LYS A 121 8.19 -10.39 -10.89
N ARG A 122 7.40 -9.56 -10.24
CA ARG A 122 7.53 -8.09 -10.31
C ARG A 122 8.64 -7.52 -9.43
N VAL A 123 9.15 -8.28 -8.45
CA VAL A 123 10.30 -7.87 -7.63
C VAL A 123 11.54 -7.71 -8.53
N PRO A 124 12.19 -6.53 -8.51
CA PRO A 124 13.37 -6.28 -9.34
C PRO A 124 14.53 -7.21 -9.00
N LYS A 125 15.37 -7.53 -10.00
CA LYS A 125 16.52 -8.45 -9.85
C LYS A 125 17.43 -8.08 -8.67
N GLY A 126 17.68 -6.79 -8.44
CA GLY A 126 18.53 -6.34 -7.33
C GLY A 126 18.00 -6.72 -5.94
N TYR A 127 16.69 -6.87 -5.78
CA TYR A 127 16.05 -7.27 -4.51
C TYR A 127 15.79 -8.78 -4.40
N LYS A 128 16.09 -9.57 -5.45
CA LYS A 128 15.84 -11.03 -5.47
C LYS A 128 16.69 -11.81 -4.49
N GLY A 129 17.82 -11.26 -4.03
CA GLY A 129 18.69 -11.86 -3.03
C GLY A 129 18.41 -11.42 -1.59
N ALA A 130 17.34 -10.68 -1.35
CA ALA A 130 16.95 -10.21 -0.01
C ALA A 130 16.34 -11.33 0.83
N THR A 131 16.46 -11.25 2.16
CA THR A 131 15.68 -12.09 3.08
C THR A 131 14.21 -11.68 3.02
N LEU A 132 13.31 -12.66 3.01
CA LEU A 132 11.86 -12.46 2.83
C LEU A 132 11.12 -12.87 4.09
N TYR A 133 10.33 -11.97 4.67
CA TYR A 133 9.43 -12.27 5.78
C TYR A 133 7.98 -12.17 5.34
N SER A 134 7.18 -13.18 5.65
CA SER A 134 5.72 -13.17 5.46
C SER A 134 5.00 -13.86 6.61
N ASP A 135 3.67 -13.86 6.60
CA ASP A 135 2.89 -14.77 7.44
C ASP A 135 2.95 -16.22 6.93
N PHE A 136 2.28 -17.14 7.64
CA PHE A 136 2.23 -18.57 7.30
C PHE A 136 1.30 -18.90 6.14
N TRP A 137 0.90 -17.93 5.32
CA TRP A 137 0.02 -18.23 4.19
C TRP A 137 0.70 -19.17 3.18
N GLU A 138 0.04 -20.25 2.84
CA GLU A 138 0.56 -21.34 2.02
C GLU A 138 1.13 -20.90 0.66
N ALA A 139 0.51 -19.87 0.05
CA ALA A 139 0.98 -19.35 -1.24
C ALA A 139 2.42 -18.79 -1.17
N TYR A 140 2.82 -18.21 -0.04
CA TYR A 140 4.20 -17.75 0.13
C TYR A 140 5.17 -18.91 0.19
N GLN A 141 4.84 -19.97 0.95
CA GLN A 141 5.68 -21.15 1.10
C GLN A 141 5.90 -21.89 -0.22
N LYS A 142 4.88 -21.90 -1.10
CA LYS A 142 4.97 -22.57 -2.41
C LYS A 142 5.70 -21.77 -3.48
N VAL A 143 5.72 -20.45 -3.38
CA VAL A 143 6.17 -19.55 -4.45
C VAL A 143 7.53 -18.94 -4.18
N LEU A 144 7.82 -18.62 -2.91
CA LEU A 144 9.05 -17.94 -2.54
C LEU A 144 10.20 -18.97 -2.38
N PRO A 145 11.47 -18.58 -2.67
CA PRO A 145 12.61 -19.46 -2.48
C PRO A 145 12.83 -19.79 -1.01
N ASP A 146 12.81 -21.08 -0.63
CA ASP A 146 12.94 -21.56 0.76
C ASP A 146 14.23 -21.05 1.44
N ALA A 147 15.33 -20.94 0.70
CA ALA A 147 16.60 -20.47 1.24
C ALA A 147 16.61 -19.00 1.71
N GLN A 148 15.59 -18.21 1.36
CA GLN A 148 15.50 -16.79 1.65
C GLN A 148 14.21 -16.42 2.40
N HIS A 149 13.25 -17.34 2.50
CA HIS A 149 11.93 -17.07 3.04
C HIS A 149 11.79 -17.62 4.45
N GLU A 150 11.39 -16.75 5.36
CA GLU A 150 11.03 -17.07 6.74
C GLU A 150 9.56 -16.70 6.99
N ALA A 151 8.73 -17.69 7.22
CA ALA A 151 7.36 -17.49 7.65
C ALA A 151 7.32 -17.17 9.16
N THR A 152 6.67 -16.08 9.54
CA THR A 152 6.64 -15.60 10.92
C THR A 152 5.22 -15.42 11.44
N GLY A 153 5.01 -15.75 12.72
CA GLY A 153 3.72 -15.56 13.39
C GLY A 153 3.41 -14.10 13.71
N LYS A 154 2.13 -13.81 13.86
CA LYS A 154 1.66 -12.53 14.37
C LYS A 154 2.24 -12.31 15.77
N GLY A 155 2.93 -11.20 15.96
CA GLY A 155 3.60 -10.88 17.22
C GLY A 155 5.12 -11.04 17.20
N ALA A 156 5.70 -11.73 16.22
CA ALA A 156 7.16 -11.78 16.04
C ALA A 156 7.77 -10.43 15.58
N GLY A 157 6.92 -9.49 15.12
CA GLY A 157 7.33 -8.14 14.72
C GLY A 157 8.04 -8.06 13.37
N GLN A 158 8.26 -9.19 12.69
CA GLN A 158 9.03 -9.23 11.44
C GLN A 158 8.27 -8.66 10.23
N THR A 159 6.94 -8.52 10.31
CA THR A 159 6.07 -7.94 9.27
C THR A 159 5.42 -6.63 9.71
N CYS A 160 5.91 -6.02 10.78
CA CYS A 160 5.25 -4.86 11.40
C CYS A 160 5.21 -3.61 10.49
N HIS A 161 6.17 -3.46 9.57
CA HIS A 161 6.20 -2.29 8.70
C HIS A 161 5.21 -2.40 7.56
N ILE A 162 5.11 -3.57 6.94
CA ILE A 162 4.14 -3.80 5.88
C ILE A 162 2.70 -3.79 6.41
N GLU A 163 2.46 -4.34 7.61
CA GLU A 163 1.16 -4.27 8.29
C GLU A 163 0.77 -2.81 8.57
N ARG A 164 1.71 -2.00 9.07
CA ARG A 164 1.51 -0.56 9.25
C ARG A 164 1.20 0.13 7.93
N PHE A 165 1.90 -0.24 6.87
CA PHE A 165 1.66 0.33 5.55
C PHE A 165 0.27 -0.04 5.02
N ASN A 166 -0.19 -1.27 5.20
CA ASN A 166 -1.56 -1.69 4.90
C ASN A 166 -2.61 -0.84 5.63
N ASN A 167 -2.35 -0.49 6.89
CA ASN A 167 -3.21 0.43 7.64
C ASN A 167 -3.17 1.86 7.06
N ILE A 168 -2.00 2.35 6.63
CA ILE A 168 -1.88 3.66 5.97
C ILE A 168 -2.68 3.69 4.66
N ILE A 169 -2.63 2.64 3.84
CA ILE A 169 -3.47 2.52 2.64
C ILE A 169 -4.95 2.68 3.01
N ARG A 170 -5.43 1.97 4.03
CA ARG A 170 -6.83 2.05 4.46
C ARG A 170 -7.23 3.42 5.01
N GLN A 171 -6.33 4.09 5.71
CA GLN A 171 -6.60 5.42 6.26
C GLN A 171 -6.62 6.52 5.18
N ARG A 172 -5.79 6.39 4.15
CA ARG A 172 -5.60 7.43 3.14
C ARG A 172 -6.41 7.21 1.86
N LEU A 173 -6.68 5.95 1.51
CA LEU A 173 -7.45 5.60 0.32
C LEU A 173 -8.82 5.05 0.70
N GLY A 174 -9.85 5.89 0.69
CA GLY A 174 -11.23 5.50 1.01
C GLY A 174 -11.72 4.28 0.20
N ARG A 175 -11.20 4.09 -1.04
CA ARG A 175 -11.53 2.95 -1.90
C ARG A 175 -11.02 1.60 -1.39
N PHE A 176 -10.05 1.60 -0.46
CA PHE A 176 -9.45 0.39 0.13
C PHE A 176 -9.98 0.06 1.53
N VAL A 177 -10.91 0.86 2.03
CA VAL A 177 -11.58 0.61 3.31
C VAL A 177 -12.63 -0.49 3.15
N ARG A 178 -12.64 -1.46 4.08
CA ARG A 178 -13.55 -2.62 4.03
C ARG A 178 -15.04 -2.24 4.20
N LYS A 179 -15.32 -1.14 4.90
CA LYS A 179 -16.68 -0.60 5.12
C LYS A 179 -16.69 0.85 4.63
N THR A 180 -16.92 1.07 3.34
CA THR A 180 -16.92 2.40 2.73
C THR A 180 -18.02 2.53 1.68
N LEU A 181 -18.53 3.74 1.51
CA LEU A 181 -19.35 4.13 0.36
C LEU A 181 -18.49 4.57 -0.83
N SER A 182 -17.20 4.86 -0.60
CA SER A 182 -16.25 5.30 -1.63
C SER A 182 -15.53 4.13 -2.31
N PHE A 183 -16.20 3.00 -2.51
CA PHE A 183 -15.60 1.82 -3.15
C PHE A 183 -15.34 2.04 -4.65
N SER A 184 -14.38 1.30 -5.19
CA SER A 184 -14.08 1.31 -6.63
C SER A 184 -15.19 0.67 -7.43
N LYS A 185 -15.53 1.27 -8.58
CA LYS A 185 -16.58 0.77 -9.49
C LYS A 185 -16.03 -0.19 -10.54
N CYS A 186 -14.73 -0.13 -10.85
CA CYS A 186 -14.04 -1.02 -11.79
C CYS A 186 -12.60 -1.29 -11.33
N ASP A 187 -11.99 -2.34 -11.87
CA ASP A 187 -10.66 -2.80 -11.50
C ASP A 187 -9.57 -1.81 -11.93
N GLU A 188 -9.72 -1.17 -13.09
CA GLU A 188 -8.76 -0.19 -13.60
C GLU A 188 -8.62 1.01 -12.66
N MET A 189 -9.75 1.52 -12.15
CA MET A 189 -9.74 2.62 -11.19
C MET A 189 -9.17 2.21 -9.84
N HIS A 190 -9.41 0.96 -9.46
CA HIS A 190 -8.87 0.41 -8.23
C HIS A 190 -7.34 0.35 -8.29
N GLU A 191 -6.80 -0.24 -9.36
CA GLU A 191 -5.36 -0.31 -9.58
C GLU A 191 -4.73 1.08 -9.76
N MET A 192 -5.40 1.96 -10.48
CA MET A 192 -4.92 3.31 -10.78
C MET A 192 -4.73 4.14 -9.49
N CYS A 193 -5.70 4.10 -8.59
CA CYS A 193 -5.60 4.77 -7.29
C CYS A 193 -4.43 4.20 -6.47
N LEU A 194 -4.26 2.88 -6.47
CA LEU A 194 -3.15 2.23 -5.78
C LEU A 194 -1.81 2.67 -6.37
N ARG A 195 -1.64 2.61 -7.70
CA ARG A 195 -0.39 3.00 -8.39
C ARG A 195 0.03 4.42 -8.06
N LEU A 196 -0.90 5.37 -8.11
CA LEU A 196 -0.63 6.77 -7.76
C LEU A 196 -0.12 6.88 -6.32
N PHE A 197 -0.79 6.22 -5.40
CA PHE A 197 -0.44 6.25 -3.99
C PHE A 197 0.94 5.62 -3.71
N LEU A 198 1.21 4.44 -4.29
CA LEU A 198 2.49 3.75 -4.13
C LEU A 198 3.64 4.56 -4.73
N HIS A 199 3.41 5.19 -5.89
CA HIS A 199 4.40 6.04 -6.53
C HIS A 199 4.79 7.23 -5.65
N GLU A 200 3.79 7.95 -5.11
CA GLU A 200 4.05 9.08 -4.21
C GLU A 200 4.72 8.62 -2.92
N HIS A 201 4.25 7.53 -2.33
CA HIS A 201 4.87 6.98 -1.14
C HIS A 201 6.35 6.71 -1.36
N ASN A 202 6.70 6.02 -2.44
CA ASN A 202 8.09 5.71 -2.76
C ASN A 202 8.94 6.95 -3.00
N MET A 203 8.40 7.98 -3.65
CA MET A 203 9.10 9.26 -3.84
C MET A 203 9.36 9.97 -2.52
N ASN A 204 8.41 9.92 -1.59
CA ASN A 204 8.56 10.51 -0.25
C ASN A 204 9.54 9.74 0.64
N CYS A 205 9.82 8.47 0.34
CA CYS A 205 10.82 7.66 1.05
C CYS A 205 12.26 7.89 0.55
N GLN A 206 12.47 8.68 -0.51
CA GLN A 206 13.81 8.99 -1.03
C GLN A 206 14.49 10.13 -0.27
N HIS A 207 13.78 10.79 0.62
CA HIS A 207 14.21 11.90 1.47
C HIS A 207 14.16 11.49 2.95
#